data_193b6328f7b26021f0e59f2b0979d198
#
_entry.id   193b6328f7b26021f0e59f2b0979d198
#
_cell.length_a   1.000
_cell.length_b   1.000
_cell.length_c   1.000
_cell.angle_alpha   90.00
_cell.angle_beta   90.00
_cell.angle_gamma   90.00
#
_symmetry.space_group_name_H-M   'P 1'
#
loop_
_entity.id
_entity.type
_entity.pdbx_description
1 polymer ?
#
loop_
_entity_poly.entity_id
_entity_poly.type
_entity_poly.pdbx_seq_one_letter_code
_entity_poly.pdbx_strand_id
1 'polypeptide(L)'
;NTSLPDSQKKYASNGFGYVGAPNYAAGYALAEEAVKRAKLQAGDSVFVWGLKGQGGDRGQRTVGVLDAFTKAGAKVIYQEIDAATNADPNAGTATFVGVMGANPGIKIVVTDHGGLTSNVGVYAQAAGLKAGQVYFAGFDMSPNTAQAVKDGFQNLVIDQQPFLQGYLPILNICLTKKYGFSGLDINTAGAFVDKANVDAVAPLAAVEIR
;
A
#
# COMPACT_ATOMS: atom_id res chain seq x y z
N ASN A 1 -9.47 1.16 -6.32
CA ASN A 1 -9.70 -0.23 -5.89
C ASN A 1 -10.86 -0.30 -4.90
N THR A 2 -12.06 -0.57 -5.41
CA THR A 2 -13.25 -0.75 -4.58
C THR A 2 -14.02 -1.93 -5.15
N SER A 3 -14.15 -3.00 -4.37
CA SER A 3 -14.99 -4.13 -4.73
C SER A 3 -16.47 -3.77 -4.58
N LEU A 4 -17.30 -4.36 -5.42
CA LEU A 4 -18.75 -4.20 -5.42
C LEU A 4 -19.42 -5.57 -5.26
N PRO A 5 -19.35 -6.20 -4.09
CA PRO A 5 -19.75 -7.61 -3.88
C PRO A 5 -21.20 -7.88 -4.25
N ASP A 6 -22.12 -6.94 -3.99
CA ASP A 6 -23.52 -7.10 -4.35
C ASP A 6 -23.71 -7.12 -5.88
N SER A 7 -22.98 -6.25 -6.59
CA SER A 7 -23.00 -6.23 -8.06
C SER A 7 -22.35 -7.49 -8.63
N GLN A 8 -21.23 -7.95 -8.06
CA GLN A 8 -20.57 -9.19 -8.45
C GLN A 8 -21.54 -10.38 -8.31
N LYS A 9 -22.21 -10.51 -7.17
CA LYS A 9 -23.20 -11.55 -6.91
C LYS A 9 -24.39 -11.47 -7.86
N LYS A 10 -24.94 -10.26 -8.07
CA LYS A 10 -26.11 -10.02 -8.93
C LYS A 10 -25.83 -10.36 -10.40
N TYR A 11 -24.65 -10.07 -10.90
CA TYR A 11 -24.30 -10.21 -12.32
C TYR A 11 -23.30 -11.33 -12.61
N ALA A 12 -23.05 -12.22 -11.65
CA ALA A 12 -22.11 -13.33 -11.81
C ALA A 12 -22.42 -14.21 -13.04
N SER A 13 -23.72 -14.50 -13.30
CA SER A 13 -24.16 -15.25 -14.48
C SER A 13 -23.92 -14.52 -15.81
N ASN A 14 -23.71 -13.21 -15.78
CA ASN A 14 -23.37 -12.39 -16.94
C ASN A 14 -21.85 -12.23 -17.14
N GLY A 15 -21.04 -12.97 -16.39
CA GLY A 15 -19.59 -12.89 -16.46
C GLY A 15 -18.97 -11.72 -15.70
N PHE A 16 -19.71 -11.13 -14.75
CA PHE A 16 -19.19 -10.04 -13.93
C PHE A 16 -18.23 -10.58 -12.88
N GLY A 17 -16.99 -10.08 -12.89
CA GLY A 17 -15.94 -10.39 -11.93
C GLY A 17 -15.31 -9.14 -11.34
N TYR A 18 -14.21 -9.32 -10.65
CA TYR A 18 -13.43 -8.22 -10.05
C TYR A 18 -11.95 -8.33 -10.40
N VAL A 19 -11.37 -7.24 -10.83
CA VAL A 19 -9.92 -7.13 -11.03
C VAL A 19 -9.43 -5.94 -10.20
N GLY A 20 -8.66 -6.20 -9.16
CA GLY A 20 -8.19 -5.15 -8.27
C GLY A 20 -7.52 -5.67 -7.01
N ALA A 21 -7.17 -4.75 -6.12
CA ALA A 21 -6.59 -5.06 -4.82
C ALA A 21 -7.71 -5.30 -3.78
N PRO A 22 -7.76 -6.46 -3.12
CA PRO A 22 -8.64 -6.66 -1.96
C PRO A 22 -8.08 -5.87 -0.78
N ASN A 23 -8.67 -4.69 -0.50
CA ASN A 23 -8.09 -3.68 0.38
C ASN A 23 -7.70 -4.22 1.77
N TYR A 24 -8.61 -4.87 2.50
CA TYR A 24 -8.28 -5.43 3.82
C TYR A 24 -7.12 -6.42 3.75
N ALA A 25 -7.22 -7.41 2.84
CA ALA A 25 -6.20 -8.46 2.73
C ALA A 25 -4.84 -7.90 2.31
N ALA A 26 -4.81 -6.92 1.42
CA ALA A 26 -3.59 -6.25 0.98
C ALA A 26 -2.94 -5.48 2.14
N GLY A 27 -3.74 -4.73 2.93
CA GLY A 27 -3.24 -4.04 4.12
C GLY A 27 -2.67 -4.98 5.16
N TYR A 28 -3.41 -6.05 5.44
CA TYR A 28 -2.99 -7.07 6.39
C TYR A 28 -1.68 -7.75 5.96
N ALA A 29 -1.60 -8.18 4.69
CA ALA A 29 -0.42 -8.85 4.14
C ALA A 29 0.83 -7.94 4.15
N LEU A 30 0.68 -6.65 3.82
CA LEU A 30 1.79 -5.69 3.89
C LEU A 30 2.36 -5.59 5.31
N ALA A 31 1.48 -5.41 6.30
CA ALA A 31 1.90 -5.25 7.68
C ALA A 31 2.47 -6.56 8.26
N GLU A 32 1.86 -7.71 7.97
CA GLU A 32 2.36 -9.02 8.40
C GLU A 32 3.76 -9.30 7.83
N GLU A 33 3.99 -9.00 6.55
CA GLU A 33 5.33 -9.15 5.94
C GLU A 33 6.33 -8.13 6.50
N ALA A 34 5.89 -6.90 6.80
CA ALA A 34 6.74 -5.89 7.45
C ALA A 34 7.16 -6.33 8.86
N VAL A 35 6.22 -6.87 9.67
CA VAL A 35 6.50 -7.46 11.00
C VAL A 35 7.58 -8.53 10.91
N LYS A 36 7.42 -9.46 9.96
CA LYS A 36 8.36 -10.57 9.74
C LYS A 36 9.75 -10.07 9.35
N ARG A 37 9.82 -9.19 8.34
CA ARG A 37 11.11 -8.71 7.78
C ARG A 37 11.85 -7.77 8.73
N ALA A 38 11.13 -6.87 9.41
CA ALA A 38 11.69 -5.99 10.42
C ALA A 38 11.98 -6.69 11.76
N LYS A 39 11.59 -7.98 11.91
CA LYS A 39 11.71 -8.77 13.15
C LYS A 39 11.10 -8.04 14.34
N LEU A 40 9.90 -7.45 14.13
CA LEU A 40 9.18 -6.71 15.16
C LEU A 40 8.90 -7.59 16.38
N GLN A 41 9.09 -7.04 17.57
CA GLN A 41 8.77 -7.72 18.83
C GLN A 41 7.49 -7.12 19.44
N ALA A 42 6.79 -7.92 20.24
CA ALA A 42 5.66 -7.41 21.02
C ALA A 42 6.11 -6.23 21.91
N GLY A 43 5.32 -5.16 21.92
CA GLY A 43 5.64 -3.93 22.63
C GLY A 43 6.44 -2.91 21.84
N ASP A 44 7.00 -3.27 20.66
CA ASP A 44 7.63 -2.31 19.76
C ASP A 44 6.61 -1.31 19.20
N SER A 45 7.04 -0.08 18.94
CA SER A 45 6.19 0.96 18.39
C SER A 45 6.22 0.97 16.87
N VAL A 46 5.02 1.13 16.28
CA VAL A 46 4.82 1.27 14.83
C VAL A 46 3.96 2.50 14.54
N PHE A 47 4.22 3.14 13.41
CA PHE A 47 3.43 4.26 12.94
C PHE A 47 2.64 3.87 11.69
N VAL A 48 1.33 4.05 11.71
CA VAL A 48 0.44 3.83 10.56
C VAL A 48 -0.18 5.15 10.17
N TRP A 49 0.11 5.59 8.96
CA TRP A 49 -0.45 6.81 8.38
C TRP A 49 -1.42 6.42 7.28
N GLY A 50 -2.73 6.50 7.58
CA GLY A 50 -3.75 5.85 6.78
C GLY A 50 -5.03 6.64 6.60
N LEU A 51 -6.02 6.02 5.96
CA LEU A 51 -7.33 6.58 5.61
C LEU A 51 -8.48 5.74 6.20
N LYS A 52 -8.35 5.30 7.44
CA LYS A 52 -9.41 4.53 8.11
C LYS A 52 -10.73 5.29 8.17
N GLY A 53 -10.67 6.59 8.44
CA GLY A 53 -11.83 7.48 8.55
C GLY A 53 -12.58 7.68 7.23
N GLN A 54 -11.97 7.37 6.08
CA GLN A 54 -12.67 7.39 4.81
C GLN A 54 -13.81 6.36 4.74
N GLY A 55 -13.73 5.30 5.55
CA GLY A 55 -14.75 4.25 5.60
C GLY A 55 -14.83 3.42 4.32
N GLY A 56 -15.91 2.65 4.19
CA GLY A 56 -16.14 1.77 3.04
C GLY A 56 -14.98 0.81 2.77
N ASP A 57 -14.93 0.30 1.56
CA ASP A 57 -13.87 -0.66 1.16
C ASP A 57 -12.47 -0.03 1.18
N ARG A 58 -12.34 1.28 0.90
CA ARG A 58 -11.04 1.97 0.93
C ARG A 58 -10.44 2.04 2.34
N GLY A 59 -11.25 2.32 3.35
CA GLY A 59 -10.82 2.35 4.75
C GLY A 59 -10.36 0.98 5.26
N GLN A 60 -10.86 -0.11 4.67
CA GLN A 60 -10.50 -1.48 5.05
C GLN A 60 -9.01 -1.78 4.85
N ARG A 61 -8.31 -1.10 3.95
CA ARG A 61 -6.85 -1.25 3.80
C ARG A 61 -6.12 -0.86 5.09
N THR A 62 -6.43 0.31 5.62
CA THR A 62 -5.86 0.76 6.91
C THR A 62 -6.27 -0.16 8.05
N VAL A 63 -7.52 -0.64 8.08
CA VAL A 63 -7.98 -1.61 9.09
C VAL A 63 -7.14 -2.87 9.05
N GLY A 64 -6.90 -3.45 7.87
CA GLY A 64 -6.04 -4.63 7.72
C GLY A 64 -4.61 -4.41 8.26
N VAL A 65 -4.02 -3.25 8.00
CA VAL A 65 -2.69 -2.88 8.55
C VAL A 65 -2.73 -2.83 10.07
N LEU A 66 -3.73 -2.17 10.65
CA LEU A 66 -3.88 -2.02 12.10
C LEU A 66 -4.08 -3.37 12.79
N ASP A 67 -4.91 -4.24 12.21
CA ASP A 67 -5.21 -5.58 12.77
C ASP A 67 -3.97 -6.47 12.75
N ALA A 68 -3.16 -6.44 11.70
CA ALA A 68 -1.93 -7.22 11.64
C ALA A 68 -0.91 -6.76 12.71
N PHE A 69 -0.73 -5.46 12.91
CA PHE A 69 0.14 -4.94 13.97
C PHE A 69 -0.41 -5.22 15.37
N THR A 70 -1.71 -5.11 15.57
CA THR A 70 -2.37 -5.45 16.83
C THR A 70 -2.14 -6.93 17.18
N LYS A 71 -2.32 -7.82 16.18
CA LYS A 71 -2.06 -9.26 16.34
C LYS A 71 -0.60 -9.56 16.69
N ALA A 72 0.33 -8.77 16.15
CA ALA A 72 1.75 -8.88 16.48
C ALA A 72 2.12 -8.29 17.86
N GLY A 73 1.17 -7.73 18.59
CA GLY A 73 1.39 -7.10 19.89
C GLY A 73 2.13 -5.75 19.83
N ALA A 74 2.12 -5.08 18.70
CA ALA A 74 2.77 -3.78 18.52
C ALA A 74 2.01 -2.65 19.25
N LYS A 75 2.73 -1.62 19.65
CA LYS A 75 2.16 -0.33 20.08
C LYS A 75 1.90 0.51 18.83
N VAL A 76 0.64 0.58 18.41
CA VAL A 76 0.28 1.27 17.17
C VAL A 76 0.03 2.75 17.45
N ILE A 77 0.79 3.61 16.77
CA ILE A 77 0.55 5.03 16.65
C ILE A 77 -0.15 5.23 15.30
N TYR A 78 -1.39 5.70 15.36
CA TYR A 78 -2.19 5.92 14.15
C TYR A 78 -2.41 7.41 13.91
N GLN A 79 -2.23 7.84 12.66
CA GLN A 79 -2.55 9.17 12.18
C GLN A 79 -3.44 9.05 10.94
N GLU A 80 -4.58 9.74 10.96
CA GLU A 80 -5.40 9.90 9.75
C GLU A 80 -4.70 10.83 8.77
N ILE A 81 -4.73 10.51 7.48
CA ILE A 81 -4.26 11.39 6.42
C ILE A 81 -5.30 12.50 6.25
N ASP A 82 -4.94 13.73 6.58
CA ASP A 82 -5.80 14.89 6.41
C ASP A 82 -5.97 15.28 4.92
N ALA A 83 -6.96 16.11 4.62
CA ALA A 83 -7.31 16.48 3.25
C ALA A 83 -6.17 17.21 2.52
N ALA A 84 -5.39 18.04 3.22
CA ALA A 84 -4.26 18.76 2.62
C ALA A 84 -3.14 17.80 2.24
N THR A 85 -2.77 16.90 3.17
CA THR A 85 -1.76 15.86 2.95
C THR A 85 -2.20 14.86 1.87
N ASN A 86 -3.50 14.54 1.79
CA ASN A 86 -4.02 13.66 0.74
C ASN A 86 -3.95 14.30 -0.65
N ALA A 87 -4.12 15.61 -0.74
CA ALA A 87 -4.02 16.37 -1.99
C ALA A 87 -2.57 16.63 -2.40
N ASP A 88 -1.72 16.98 -1.44
CA ASP A 88 -0.28 17.20 -1.63
C ASP A 88 0.50 16.50 -0.51
N PRO A 89 1.20 15.39 -0.81
CA PRO A 89 1.99 14.67 0.19
C PRO A 89 3.05 15.54 0.89
N ASN A 90 3.57 16.58 0.25
CA ASN A 90 4.55 17.47 0.87
C ASN A 90 3.98 18.23 2.07
N ALA A 91 2.68 18.54 2.07
CA ALA A 91 2.00 19.19 3.20
C ALA A 91 2.07 18.35 4.48
N GLY A 92 2.22 17.02 4.35
CA GLY A 92 2.35 16.10 5.48
C GLY A 92 3.73 16.07 6.15
N THR A 93 4.74 16.73 5.60
CA THR A 93 6.13 16.64 6.11
C THR A 93 6.23 17.04 7.57
N ALA A 94 5.61 18.16 7.97
CA ALA A 94 5.63 18.63 9.36
C ALA A 94 4.95 17.64 10.32
N THR A 95 3.82 17.05 9.90
CA THR A 95 3.11 16.01 10.66
C THR A 95 4.00 14.79 10.87
N PHE A 96 4.66 14.31 9.81
CA PHE A 96 5.58 13.18 9.90
C PHE A 96 6.72 13.45 10.89
N VAL A 97 7.40 14.57 10.74
CA VAL A 97 8.50 14.99 11.63
C VAL A 97 8.02 15.07 13.09
N GLY A 98 6.84 15.65 13.32
CA GLY A 98 6.25 15.75 14.66
C GLY A 98 5.98 14.38 15.30
N VAL A 99 5.40 13.44 14.53
CA VAL A 99 5.13 12.08 15.03
C VAL A 99 6.44 11.35 15.34
N MET A 100 7.42 11.41 14.45
CA MET A 100 8.72 10.74 14.66
C MET A 100 9.48 11.34 15.83
N GLY A 101 9.45 12.67 15.98
CA GLY A 101 10.11 13.38 17.10
C GLY A 101 9.48 13.05 18.45
N ALA A 102 8.15 12.93 18.51
CA ALA A 102 7.43 12.55 19.73
C ALA A 102 7.59 11.04 20.07
N ASN A 103 7.98 10.21 19.11
CA ASN A 103 8.06 8.76 19.26
C ASN A 103 9.36 8.19 18.69
N PRO A 104 10.52 8.46 19.30
CA PRO A 104 11.84 8.10 18.74
C PRO A 104 12.09 6.58 18.65
N GLY A 105 11.22 5.75 19.23
CA GLY A 105 11.33 4.29 19.21
C GLY A 105 10.51 3.60 18.12
N ILE A 106 9.93 4.33 17.15
CA ILE A 106 9.18 3.72 16.06
C ILE A 106 10.11 2.86 15.21
N LYS A 107 9.75 1.58 15.02
CA LYS A 107 10.51 0.61 14.22
C LYS A 107 9.98 0.45 12.81
N ILE A 108 8.66 0.52 12.64
CA ILE A 108 8.01 0.38 11.33
C ILE A 108 7.11 1.60 11.10
N VAL A 109 7.15 2.12 9.88
CA VAL A 109 6.20 3.11 9.36
C VAL A 109 5.47 2.49 8.18
N VAL A 110 4.13 2.58 8.18
CA VAL A 110 3.31 2.20 7.02
C VAL A 110 2.58 3.43 6.49
N THR A 111 2.78 3.68 5.19
CA THR A 111 2.05 4.70 4.43
C THR A 111 0.99 4.02 3.56
N ASP A 112 -0.28 4.27 3.83
CA ASP A 112 -1.41 3.62 3.16
C ASP A 112 -1.83 4.30 1.84
N HIS A 113 -1.09 5.29 1.40
CA HIS A 113 -1.42 6.06 0.20
C HIS A 113 -0.18 6.20 -0.69
N GLY A 114 -0.32 5.93 -1.99
CA GLY A 114 0.80 5.96 -2.94
C GLY A 114 1.55 7.30 -2.98
N GLY A 115 0.83 8.43 -2.82
CA GLY A 115 1.45 9.74 -2.70
C GLY A 115 2.40 9.83 -1.50
N LEU A 116 1.98 9.35 -0.32
CA LEU A 116 2.82 9.33 0.86
C LEU A 116 4.00 8.37 0.70
N THR A 117 3.75 7.20 0.10
CA THR A 117 4.81 6.22 -0.19
C THR A 117 5.88 6.81 -1.12
N SER A 118 5.46 7.57 -2.13
CA SER A 118 6.40 8.24 -3.05
C SER A 118 7.21 9.36 -2.37
N ASN A 119 6.74 9.86 -1.23
CA ASN A 119 7.36 10.95 -0.50
C ASN A 119 8.20 10.50 0.72
N VAL A 120 8.30 9.18 0.96
CA VAL A 120 9.01 8.61 2.12
C VAL A 120 10.45 9.10 2.24
N GLY A 121 11.17 9.23 1.12
CA GLY A 121 12.53 9.77 1.12
C GLY A 121 12.60 11.19 1.68
N VAL A 122 11.65 12.06 1.30
CA VAL A 122 11.55 13.44 1.80
C VAL A 122 11.21 13.44 3.29
N TYR A 123 10.25 12.65 3.71
CA TYR A 123 9.84 12.54 5.12
C TYR A 123 10.98 12.06 6.01
N ALA A 124 11.68 11.01 5.59
CA ALA A 124 12.79 10.44 6.34
C ALA A 124 13.93 11.45 6.48
N GLN A 125 14.30 12.13 5.40
CA GLN A 125 15.35 13.17 5.43
C GLN A 125 14.95 14.34 6.31
N ALA A 126 13.71 14.83 6.22
CA ALA A 126 13.22 15.93 7.06
C ALA A 126 13.21 15.57 8.55
N ALA A 127 12.96 14.31 8.89
CA ALA A 127 13.03 13.78 10.25
C ALA A 127 14.46 13.42 10.71
N GLY A 128 15.48 13.65 9.88
CA GLY A 128 16.88 13.33 10.18
C GLY A 128 17.19 11.83 10.24
N LEU A 129 16.34 10.99 9.65
CA LEU A 129 16.51 9.53 9.62
C LEU A 129 17.54 9.12 8.57
N LYS A 130 18.33 8.11 8.90
CA LYS A 130 19.22 7.45 7.95
C LYS A 130 18.52 6.28 7.26
N ALA A 131 18.95 5.95 6.05
CA ALA A 131 18.49 4.77 5.35
C ALA A 131 18.63 3.51 6.23
N GLY A 132 17.56 2.71 6.28
CA GLY A 132 17.52 1.49 7.09
C GLY A 132 17.35 1.70 8.61
N GLN A 133 17.28 2.93 9.11
CA GLN A 133 17.07 3.21 10.54
C GLN A 133 15.66 2.85 11.00
N VAL A 134 14.67 3.06 10.14
CA VAL A 134 13.27 2.70 10.34
C VAL A 134 12.84 1.86 9.14
N TYR A 135 12.01 0.85 9.36
CA TYR A 135 11.47 0.02 8.30
C TYR A 135 10.23 0.67 7.70
N PHE A 136 10.30 1.08 6.44
CA PHE A 136 9.17 1.69 5.74
C PHE A 136 8.47 0.68 4.82
N ALA A 137 7.16 0.59 4.94
CA ALA A 137 6.31 -0.21 4.06
C ALA A 137 5.17 0.67 3.50
N GLY A 138 4.73 0.39 2.29
CA GLY A 138 3.71 1.22 1.64
C GLY A 138 3.08 0.59 0.41
N PHE A 139 2.31 1.39 -0.30
CA PHE A 139 1.58 1.00 -1.49
C PHE A 139 2.00 1.83 -2.69
N ASP A 140 1.90 1.23 -3.84
CA ASP A 140 2.07 1.81 -5.17
C ASP A 140 3.52 2.13 -5.54
N MET A 141 3.82 1.76 -6.78
CA MET A 141 5.09 2.09 -7.39
C MET A 141 4.99 3.43 -8.14
N SER A 142 6.06 4.20 -8.03
CA SER A 142 6.31 5.42 -8.79
C SER A 142 7.82 5.53 -9.00
N PRO A 143 8.31 6.43 -9.87
CA PRO A 143 9.74 6.70 -9.98
C PRO A 143 10.38 7.06 -8.63
N ASN A 144 9.71 7.89 -7.82
CA ASN A 144 10.21 8.30 -6.50
C ASN A 144 10.19 7.14 -5.51
N THR A 145 9.13 6.30 -5.51
CA THR A 145 9.09 5.08 -4.68
C THR A 145 10.22 4.14 -5.04
N ALA A 146 10.45 3.91 -6.34
CA ALA A 146 11.55 3.06 -6.82
C ALA A 146 12.92 3.60 -6.37
N GLN A 147 13.13 4.92 -6.45
CA GLN A 147 14.36 5.56 -5.98
C GLN A 147 14.52 5.40 -4.47
N ALA A 148 13.45 5.64 -3.68
CA ALA A 148 13.50 5.46 -2.23
C ALA A 148 13.82 4.00 -1.82
N VAL A 149 13.36 3.01 -2.59
CA VAL A 149 13.74 1.60 -2.38
C VAL A 149 15.23 1.39 -2.68
N LYS A 150 15.75 1.92 -3.78
CA LYS A 150 17.17 1.82 -4.15
C LYS A 150 18.08 2.46 -3.10
N ASP A 151 17.67 3.62 -2.59
CA ASP A 151 18.39 4.39 -1.58
C ASP A 151 18.27 3.78 -0.16
N GLY A 152 17.38 2.82 0.03
CA GLY A 152 17.18 2.11 1.30
C GLY A 152 16.30 2.86 2.32
N PHE A 153 15.58 3.88 1.90
CA PHE A 153 14.55 4.54 2.73
C PHE A 153 13.23 3.77 2.72
N GLN A 154 12.82 3.22 1.59
CA GLN A 154 11.63 2.36 1.47
C GLN A 154 12.07 0.90 1.42
N ASN A 155 11.48 0.05 2.27
CA ASN A 155 11.91 -1.35 2.40
C ASN A 155 10.98 -2.33 1.70
N LEU A 156 9.67 -2.03 1.71
CA LEU A 156 8.65 -2.94 1.19
C LEU A 156 7.49 -2.15 0.57
N VAL A 157 7.05 -2.56 -0.61
CA VAL A 157 5.91 -1.95 -1.30
C VAL A 157 5.00 -3.04 -1.84
N ILE A 158 3.68 -2.89 -1.64
CA ILE A 158 2.71 -3.61 -2.48
C ILE A 158 2.49 -2.80 -3.75
N ASP A 159 2.85 -3.38 -4.88
CA ASP A 159 2.49 -2.86 -6.18
C ASP A 159 1.11 -3.38 -6.57
N GLN A 160 0.14 -2.47 -6.68
CA GLN A 160 -1.24 -2.81 -7.02
C GLN A 160 -1.47 -3.06 -8.51
N GLN A 161 -0.47 -2.85 -9.35
CA GLN A 161 -0.48 -3.10 -10.79
C GLN A 161 -1.66 -2.41 -11.50
N PRO A 162 -1.77 -1.07 -11.45
CA PRO A 162 -2.93 -0.33 -11.97
C PRO A 162 -3.15 -0.54 -13.47
N PHE A 163 -2.10 -0.77 -14.27
CA PHE A 163 -2.23 -1.12 -15.67
C PHE A 163 -3.07 -2.39 -15.87
N LEU A 164 -2.82 -3.43 -15.06
CA LEU A 164 -3.59 -4.68 -15.14
C LEU A 164 -5.04 -4.49 -14.71
N GLN A 165 -5.31 -3.56 -13.78
CA GLN A 165 -6.68 -3.23 -13.35
C GLN A 165 -7.49 -2.56 -14.46
N GLY A 166 -6.84 -1.92 -15.42
CA GLY A 166 -7.48 -1.42 -16.64
C GLY A 166 -7.55 -2.48 -17.74
N TYR A 167 -6.46 -3.19 -18.00
CA TYR A 167 -6.32 -4.12 -19.11
C TYR A 167 -7.17 -5.40 -18.96
N LEU A 168 -7.05 -6.05 -17.81
CA LEU A 168 -7.69 -7.37 -17.60
C LEU A 168 -9.23 -7.33 -17.58
N PRO A 169 -9.92 -6.31 -17.06
CA PRO A 169 -11.37 -6.21 -17.17
C PRO A 169 -11.84 -6.15 -18.64
N ILE A 170 -11.13 -5.40 -19.48
CA ILE A 170 -11.47 -5.29 -20.90
C ILE A 170 -11.28 -6.64 -21.59
N LEU A 171 -10.15 -7.31 -21.35
CA LEU A 171 -9.90 -8.65 -21.86
C LEU A 171 -10.99 -9.63 -21.40
N ASN A 172 -11.35 -9.61 -20.12
CA ASN A 172 -12.38 -10.48 -19.56
C ASN A 172 -13.75 -10.26 -20.23
N ILE A 173 -14.16 -9.00 -20.45
CA ILE A 173 -15.39 -8.66 -21.18
C ILE A 173 -15.36 -9.26 -22.61
N CYS A 174 -14.24 -9.12 -23.31
CA CYS A 174 -14.07 -9.68 -24.65
C CYS A 174 -14.20 -11.21 -24.66
N LEU A 175 -13.58 -11.90 -23.71
CA LEU A 175 -13.64 -13.35 -23.57
C LEU A 175 -15.05 -13.83 -23.21
N THR A 176 -15.74 -13.14 -22.31
CA THR A 176 -17.13 -13.44 -21.95
C THR A 176 -18.06 -13.27 -23.16
N LYS A 177 -17.93 -12.16 -23.88
CA LYS A 177 -18.74 -11.88 -25.07
C LYS A 177 -18.52 -12.86 -26.20
N LYS A 178 -17.28 -13.25 -26.44
CA LYS A 178 -16.91 -14.10 -27.60
C LYS A 178 -17.08 -15.58 -27.31
N TYR A 179 -16.82 -16.03 -26.10
CA TYR A 179 -16.72 -17.43 -25.75
C TYR A 179 -17.65 -17.88 -24.61
N GLY A 180 -18.39 -16.94 -24.00
CA GLY A 180 -19.29 -17.23 -22.88
C GLY A 180 -18.57 -17.58 -21.58
N PHE A 181 -17.30 -17.19 -21.43
CA PHE A 181 -16.58 -17.42 -20.16
C PHE A 181 -17.18 -16.60 -19.05
N SER A 182 -17.17 -17.15 -17.84
CA SER A 182 -17.56 -16.41 -16.62
C SER A 182 -16.52 -15.35 -16.27
N GLY A 183 -16.94 -14.35 -15.50
CA GLY A 183 -16.03 -13.33 -14.98
C GLY A 183 -14.95 -13.90 -14.07
N LEU A 184 -13.80 -13.24 -14.06
CA LEU A 184 -12.65 -13.65 -13.25
C LEU A 184 -12.50 -12.69 -12.06
N ASP A 185 -12.13 -13.25 -10.92
CA ASP A 185 -11.68 -12.49 -9.75
C ASP A 185 -10.15 -12.55 -9.69
N ILE A 186 -9.51 -11.40 -9.94
CA ILE A 186 -8.05 -11.30 -10.02
C ILE A 186 -7.54 -10.31 -8.98
N ASN A 187 -6.73 -10.81 -8.04
CA ASN A 187 -6.01 -9.99 -7.10
C ASN A 187 -4.74 -9.43 -7.76
N THR A 188 -4.69 -8.12 -7.93
CA THR A 188 -3.54 -7.42 -8.51
C THR A 188 -2.53 -6.92 -7.45
N ALA A 189 -2.82 -7.09 -6.15
CA ALA A 189 -1.97 -6.66 -5.04
C ALA A 189 -1.19 -7.84 -4.40
N GLY A 190 -0.93 -8.90 -5.15
CA GLY A 190 -0.25 -10.09 -4.63
C GLY A 190 1.29 -10.01 -4.65
N ALA A 191 1.88 -8.95 -5.18
CA ALA A 191 3.32 -8.84 -5.35
C ALA A 191 3.94 -7.79 -4.43
N PHE A 192 5.03 -8.17 -3.79
CA PHE A 192 5.89 -7.24 -3.05
C PHE A 192 7.06 -6.77 -3.91
N VAL A 193 7.36 -5.48 -3.82
CA VAL A 193 8.57 -4.88 -4.37
C VAL A 193 9.47 -4.46 -3.22
N ASP A 194 10.73 -4.83 -3.34
CA ASP A 194 11.81 -4.50 -2.41
C ASP A 194 13.13 -4.31 -3.16
N LYS A 195 14.23 -4.20 -2.43
CA LYS A 195 15.56 -3.98 -3.03
C LYS A 195 16.00 -5.12 -3.96
N ALA A 196 15.48 -6.33 -3.80
CA ALA A 196 15.88 -7.48 -4.62
C ALA A 196 15.29 -7.46 -6.03
N ASN A 197 14.14 -6.78 -6.22
CA ASN A 197 13.43 -6.80 -7.49
C ASN A 197 13.08 -5.41 -8.05
N VAL A 198 13.37 -4.32 -7.33
CA VAL A 198 13.05 -2.94 -7.76
C VAL A 198 13.67 -2.58 -9.11
N ASP A 199 14.85 -3.09 -9.44
CA ASP A 199 15.51 -2.79 -10.71
C ASP A 199 14.75 -3.31 -11.94
N ALA A 200 14.02 -4.42 -11.79
CA ALA A 200 13.15 -4.96 -12.83
C ALA A 200 11.83 -4.16 -12.96
N VAL A 201 11.38 -3.53 -11.88
CA VAL A 201 10.09 -2.83 -11.80
C VAL A 201 10.21 -1.34 -12.12
N ALA A 202 11.30 -0.69 -11.71
CA ALA A 202 11.50 0.75 -11.83
C ALA A 202 11.34 1.30 -13.27
N PRO A 203 11.85 0.65 -14.33
CA PRO A 203 11.64 1.12 -15.69
C PRO A 203 10.16 1.14 -16.10
N LEU A 204 9.37 0.20 -15.58
CA LEU A 204 7.94 0.09 -15.87
C LEU A 204 7.13 1.15 -15.10
N ALA A 205 7.56 1.51 -13.89
CA ALA A 205 6.97 2.60 -13.12
C ALA A 205 7.20 3.97 -13.81
N ALA A 206 8.33 4.14 -14.50
CA ALA A 206 8.64 5.37 -15.24
C ALA A 206 7.76 5.59 -16.46
N VAL A 207 7.13 4.55 -17.00
CA VAL A 207 6.22 4.59 -18.16
C VAL A 207 4.78 4.23 -17.79
N GLU A 208 4.43 4.34 -16.51
CA GLU A 208 3.08 4.15 -15.95
C GLU A 208 2.47 2.75 -16.22
N ILE A 209 3.29 1.73 -16.42
CA ILE A 209 2.85 0.33 -16.53
C ILE A 209 2.80 -0.34 -15.14
N ARG A 210 3.36 0.33 -14.16
CA ARG A 210 3.35 -0.09 -12.76
C ARG A 210 2.92 1.02 -11.85
#